data_cd9c2e60386be895d1113a83823e1989
#
_entry.id   cd9c2e60386be895d1113a83823e1989
#
_cell.length_a   1.000
_cell.length_b   1.000
_cell.length_c   1.000
_cell.angle_alpha   90.00
_cell.angle_beta   90.00
_cell.angle_gamma   90.00
#
_symmetry.space_group_name_H-M   'P 1'
#
loop_
_entity.id
_entity.type
_entity.pdbx_description
1 polymer ?
#
loop_
_entity_poly.entity_id
_entity_poly.type
_entity_poly.pdbx_seq_one_letter_code
_entity_poly.pdbx_strand_id
1 'polypeptide(L)'
;MIEDSEHALIKPVFGDMSDFRIQDEIYQFKEEPYSREKLRVLLSLDVERSDEPMAKSPLRRTCGDYAISWVQSIGEGRVFYTSLGHNHHIYTDPLMLKHFLAGIQFATGDIEADTSPSASLEK
;
A
#
# COMPACT_ATOMS: atom_id res chain seq x y z
N MET A 1 0.21 -8.06 2.58
CA MET A 1 0.45 -8.72 1.28
C MET A 1 1.04 -7.69 0.33
N ILE A 2 2.01 -8.10 -0.47
CA ILE A 2 2.61 -7.31 -1.55
C ILE A 2 1.86 -7.63 -2.83
N GLU A 3 1.28 -6.59 -3.47
CA GLU A 3 0.41 -6.76 -4.65
C GLU A 3 1.23 -6.81 -5.95
N ASP A 4 2.35 -6.08 -5.98
CA ASP A 4 3.20 -5.98 -7.16
C ASP A 4 4.67 -6.02 -6.75
N SER A 5 5.24 -7.23 -6.71
CA SER A 5 6.61 -7.47 -6.26
C SER A 5 7.68 -6.88 -7.18
N GLU A 6 7.37 -6.66 -8.45
CA GLU A 6 8.32 -6.11 -9.43
C GLU A 6 8.24 -4.58 -9.57
N HIS A 7 7.28 -3.94 -8.91
CA HIS A 7 7.14 -2.49 -8.95
C HIS A 7 8.39 -1.75 -8.45
N ALA A 8 8.76 -0.64 -9.09
CA ALA A 8 9.98 0.11 -8.79
C ALA A 8 10.08 0.63 -7.34
N LEU A 9 8.96 0.83 -6.65
CA LEU A 9 8.92 1.23 -5.24
C LEU A 9 8.82 0.04 -4.27
N ILE A 10 8.65 -1.16 -4.77
CA ILE A 10 8.48 -2.38 -3.96
C ILE A 10 9.73 -3.26 -4.02
N LYS A 11 10.19 -3.61 -5.21
CA LYS A 11 11.32 -4.52 -5.39
C LYS A 11 12.60 -4.12 -4.61
N PRO A 12 13.04 -2.85 -4.62
CA PRO A 12 14.23 -2.43 -3.88
C PRO A 12 14.04 -2.45 -2.35
N VAL A 13 12.79 -2.39 -1.87
CA VAL A 13 12.44 -2.34 -0.44
C VAL A 13 12.22 -3.73 0.12
N PHE A 14 11.39 -4.53 -0.56
CA PHE A 14 10.88 -5.81 -0.07
C PHE A 14 11.57 -7.02 -0.71
N GLY A 15 12.35 -6.83 -1.78
CA GLY A 15 13.02 -7.92 -2.48
C GLY A 15 12.03 -8.94 -3.05
N ASP A 16 12.24 -10.22 -2.71
CA ASP A 16 11.39 -11.33 -3.16
C ASP A 16 10.30 -11.72 -2.12
N MET A 17 10.03 -10.84 -1.15
CA MET A 17 8.96 -11.07 -0.18
C MET A 17 7.59 -11.01 -0.88
N SER A 18 6.70 -11.93 -0.54
CA SER A 18 5.29 -11.90 -0.96
C SER A 18 4.40 -11.20 0.07
N ASP A 19 4.82 -11.22 1.32
CA ASP A 19 4.12 -10.61 2.45
C ASP A 19 5.09 -10.28 3.59
N PHE A 20 4.61 -9.53 4.57
CA PHE A 20 5.29 -9.28 5.85
C PHE A 20 4.25 -9.05 6.94
N ARG A 21 4.67 -9.16 8.20
CA ARG A 21 3.84 -8.89 9.36
C ARG A 21 4.21 -7.57 9.99
N ILE A 22 3.20 -6.76 10.32
CA ILE A 22 3.36 -5.50 11.02
C ILE A 22 2.11 -5.24 11.87
N GLN A 23 2.28 -4.58 13.00
CA GLN A 23 1.19 -4.18 13.87
C GLN A 23 0.97 -2.68 13.75
N ASP A 24 -0.14 -2.29 13.15
CA ASP A 24 -0.51 -0.87 13.01
C ASP A 24 -2.03 -0.72 12.93
N GLU A 25 -2.52 0.52 12.96
CA GLU A 25 -3.92 0.83 12.65
C GLU A 25 -4.12 0.83 11.13
N ILE A 26 -5.16 0.16 10.67
CA ILE A 26 -5.49 0.06 9.24
C ILE A 26 -6.75 0.86 8.95
N TYR A 27 -6.65 1.81 8.02
CA TYR A 27 -7.79 2.57 7.54
C TYR A 27 -8.59 1.77 6.51
N GLN A 28 -9.90 1.92 6.59
CA GLN A 28 -10.83 1.37 5.62
C GLN A 28 -11.40 2.50 4.78
N PHE A 29 -11.25 2.41 3.47
CA PHE A 29 -11.76 3.43 2.55
C PHE A 29 -13.20 3.12 2.15
N LYS A 30 -13.99 4.16 1.93
CA LYS A 30 -15.28 4.02 1.28
C LYS A 30 -15.09 3.56 -0.17
N GLU A 31 -16.09 2.86 -0.71
CA GLU A 31 -16.07 2.41 -2.11
C GLU A 31 -15.93 3.57 -3.10
N GLU A 32 -16.48 4.72 -2.78
CA GLU A 32 -16.23 5.97 -3.46
C GLU A 32 -15.54 6.96 -2.47
N PRO A 33 -14.43 7.58 -2.82
CA PRO A 33 -13.75 7.65 -4.14
C PRO A 33 -12.65 6.60 -4.38
N TYR A 34 -12.45 5.61 -3.48
CA TYR A 34 -11.44 4.57 -3.67
C TYR A 34 -11.82 3.63 -4.84
N SER A 35 -10.87 3.38 -5.75
CA SER A 35 -11.05 2.44 -6.86
C SER A 35 -9.72 1.92 -7.40
N ARG A 36 -9.61 0.62 -7.62
CA ARG A 36 -8.48 -0.01 -8.33
C ARG A 36 -8.40 0.37 -9.81
N GLU A 37 -9.45 0.96 -10.36
CA GLU A 37 -9.45 1.55 -11.70
C GLU A 37 -8.72 2.90 -11.77
N LYS A 38 -8.40 3.49 -10.62
CA LYS A 38 -7.71 4.79 -10.50
C LYS A 38 -6.35 4.68 -9.82
N LEU A 39 -6.15 3.66 -9.01
CA LEU A 39 -5.00 3.53 -8.10
C LEU A 39 -4.13 2.32 -8.49
N ARG A 40 -2.81 2.49 -8.46
CA ARG A 40 -1.86 1.39 -8.43
C ARG A 40 -1.63 0.97 -7.01
N VAL A 41 -2.28 -0.10 -6.57
CA VAL A 41 -2.12 -0.64 -5.21
C VAL A 41 -0.80 -1.40 -5.12
N LEU A 42 -0.02 -1.08 -4.10
CA LEU A 42 1.29 -1.67 -3.83
C LEU A 42 1.24 -2.69 -2.69
N LEU A 43 0.52 -2.33 -1.62
CA LEU A 43 0.35 -3.14 -0.42
C LEU A 43 -1.13 -3.23 -0.06
N SER A 44 -1.57 -4.41 0.33
CA SER A 44 -2.91 -4.65 0.87
C SER A 44 -2.87 -5.52 2.12
N LEU A 45 -3.95 -5.48 2.91
CA LEU A 45 -4.12 -6.33 4.06
C LEU A 45 -4.62 -7.71 3.61
N ASP A 46 -3.96 -8.76 4.08
CA ASP A 46 -4.47 -10.13 4.03
C ASP A 46 -5.32 -10.38 5.29
N VAL A 47 -6.63 -10.28 5.12
CA VAL A 47 -7.58 -10.40 6.23
C VAL A 47 -7.60 -11.80 6.81
N GLU A 48 -7.46 -12.83 5.98
CA GLU A 48 -7.49 -14.23 6.40
C GLU A 48 -6.28 -14.60 7.26
N ARG A 49 -5.14 -13.94 7.02
CA ARG A 49 -3.89 -14.16 7.74
C ARG A 49 -3.61 -13.11 8.83
N SER A 50 -4.56 -12.21 9.06
CA SER A 50 -4.46 -11.18 10.09
C SER A 50 -4.86 -11.71 11.46
N ASP A 51 -4.22 -11.19 12.53
CA ASP A 51 -4.47 -11.65 13.89
C ASP A 51 -5.80 -11.10 14.47
N GLU A 52 -6.27 -11.73 15.57
CA GLU A 52 -7.54 -11.45 16.24
C GLU A 52 -7.98 -9.99 16.48
N PRO A 53 -7.11 -8.98 16.68
CA PRO A 53 -7.58 -7.61 16.84
C PRO A 53 -8.44 -7.10 15.70
N MET A 54 -8.31 -7.68 14.51
CA MET A 54 -9.19 -7.41 13.37
C MET A 54 -10.65 -7.82 13.63
N ALA A 55 -10.88 -8.87 14.41
CA ALA A 55 -12.23 -9.34 14.77
C ALA A 55 -13.00 -8.37 15.67
N LYS A 56 -12.29 -7.44 16.34
CA LYS A 56 -12.90 -6.42 17.22
C LYS A 56 -13.29 -5.14 16.47
N SER A 57 -12.76 -4.93 15.29
CA SER A 57 -13.13 -3.80 14.43
C SER A 57 -13.87 -4.34 13.22
N PRO A 58 -15.20 -4.16 13.14
CA PRO A 58 -15.97 -4.73 12.05
C PRO A 58 -15.44 -4.21 10.71
N LEU A 59 -15.04 -5.13 9.85
CA LEU A 59 -14.70 -4.82 8.48
C LEU A 59 -15.96 -4.28 7.79
N ARG A 60 -15.88 -3.04 7.31
CA ARG A 60 -17.02 -2.35 6.71
C ARG A 60 -17.15 -2.62 5.21
N ARG A 61 -16.08 -3.13 4.59
CA ARG A 61 -16.07 -3.49 3.18
C ARG A 61 -16.36 -4.98 3.02
N THR A 62 -17.27 -5.30 2.14
CA THR A 62 -17.65 -6.68 1.81
C THR A 62 -16.85 -7.26 0.65
N CYS A 63 -16.11 -6.42 -0.09
CA CYS A 63 -15.35 -6.84 -1.26
C CYS A 63 -13.97 -7.47 -0.96
N GLY A 64 -13.54 -7.49 0.33
CA GLY A 64 -12.22 -8.03 0.72
C GLY A 64 -11.01 -7.19 0.30
N ASP A 65 -11.22 -6.02 -0.30
CA ASP A 65 -10.16 -5.14 -0.80
C ASP A 65 -9.78 -4.08 0.25
N TYR A 66 -8.64 -4.28 0.91
CA TYR A 66 -8.12 -3.42 1.96
C TYR A 66 -6.73 -2.92 1.58
N ALA A 67 -6.67 -1.97 0.65
CA ALA A 67 -5.41 -1.36 0.25
C ALA A 67 -4.79 -0.57 1.41
N ILE A 68 -3.47 -0.73 1.59
CA ILE A 68 -2.66 -0.08 2.62
C ILE A 68 -1.79 1.02 2.01
N SER A 69 -1.23 0.76 0.82
CA SER A 69 -0.34 1.69 0.14
C SER A 69 -0.59 1.66 -1.35
N TRP A 70 -0.55 2.82 -2.00
CA TRP A 70 -0.70 2.95 -3.45
C TRP A 70 0.00 4.19 -4.00
N VAL A 71 0.13 4.21 -5.32
CA VAL A 71 0.55 5.39 -6.09
C VAL A 71 -0.50 5.77 -7.11
N GLN A 72 -0.47 7.03 -7.52
CA GLN A 72 -1.35 7.60 -8.54
C GLN A 72 -0.68 8.79 -9.21
N SER A 73 -0.93 8.99 -10.49
CA SER A 73 -0.68 10.26 -11.18
C SER A 73 -1.96 11.08 -11.24
N ILE A 74 -1.86 12.38 -10.95
CA ILE A 74 -2.96 13.34 -11.07
C ILE A 74 -2.44 14.53 -11.88
N GLY A 75 -2.81 14.61 -13.15
CA GLY A 75 -2.20 15.52 -14.10
C GLY A 75 -0.70 15.23 -14.21
N GLU A 76 0.14 16.22 -13.99
CA GLU A 76 1.61 16.07 -13.95
C GLU A 76 2.13 15.74 -12.53
N GLY A 77 1.24 15.67 -11.55
CA GLY A 77 1.60 15.40 -10.15
C GLY A 77 1.67 13.92 -9.83
N ARG A 78 2.43 13.60 -8.78
CA ARG A 78 2.64 12.23 -8.27
C ARG A 78 2.15 12.14 -6.85
N VAL A 79 1.40 11.10 -6.54
CA VAL A 79 0.89 10.83 -5.20
C VAL A 79 1.36 9.45 -4.77
N PHE A 80 2.02 9.40 -3.63
CA PHE A 80 2.24 8.18 -2.86
C PHE A 80 1.42 8.26 -1.59
N TYR A 81 0.71 7.21 -1.28
CA TYR A 81 -0.07 7.07 -0.06
C TYR A 81 0.30 5.80 0.70
N THR A 82 0.34 5.89 2.01
CA THR A 82 0.33 4.74 2.91
C THR A 82 -0.47 5.06 4.16
N SER A 83 -1.24 4.09 4.67
CA SER A 83 -1.97 4.21 5.94
C SER A 83 -1.10 3.83 7.15
N LEU A 84 0.09 3.25 6.92
CA LEU A 84 1.01 2.87 7.98
C LEU A 84 1.65 4.08 8.62
N GLY A 85 1.75 4.08 9.96
CA GLY A 85 2.37 5.17 10.71
C GLY A 85 1.58 5.65 11.92
N HIS A 86 0.59 4.90 12.41
CA HIS A 86 -0.09 5.21 13.67
C HIS A 86 0.78 4.89 14.88
N ASN A 87 1.41 3.74 14.90
CA ASN A 87 2.24 3.27 16.00
C ASN A 87 3.69 3.75 15.90
N HIS A 88 4.33 4.07 17.04
CA HIS A 88 5.70 4.59 17.09
C HIS A 88 6.75 3.65 16.47
N HIS A 89 6.60 2.33 16.62
CA HIS A 89 7.57 1.37 16.09
C HIS A 89 7.64 1.35 14.57
N ILE A 90 6.60 1.82 13.86
CA ILE A 90 6.61 1.97 12.40
C ILE A 90 7.76 2.89 11.95
N TYR A 91 8.02 3.96 12.70
CA TYR A 91 9.06 4.95 12.39
C TYR A 91 10.48 4.53 12.79
N THR A 92 10.63 3.36 13.39
CA THR A 92 11.92 2.75 13.72
C THR A 92 12.17 1.42 13.01
N ASP A 93 11.16 0.92 12.29
CA ASP A 93 11.28 -0.28 11.48
C ASP A 93 12.05 0.02 10.19
N PRO A 94 13.21 -0.64 9.93
CA PRO A 94 14.02 -0.35 8.76
C PRO A 94 13.32 -0.61 7.43
N LEU A 95 12.39 -1.56 7.39
CA LEU A 95 11.62 -1.89 6.19
C LEU A 95 10.62 -0.76 5.86
N MET A 96 9.93 -0.26 6.92
CA MET A 96 8.98 0.84 6.78
C MET A 96 9.68 2.15 6.41
N LEU A 97 10.84 2.44 7.00
CA LEU A 97 11.63 3.62 6.63
C LEU A 97 12.06 3.59 5.16
N LYS A 98 12.45 2.43 4.62
CA LYS A 98 12.76 2.28 3.19
C LYS A 98 11.51 2.49 2.33
N HIS A 99 10.35 1.97 2.76
CA HIS A 99 9.09 2.15 2.05
C HIS A 99 8.68 3.63 1.98
N PHE A 100 8.79 4.35 3.10
CA PHE A 100 8.52 5.78 3.15
C PHE A 100 9.50 6.59 2.27
N LEU A 101 10.79 6.25 2.33
CA LEU A 101 11.81 6.90 1.50
C LEU A 101 11.52 6.71 0.01
N ALA A 102 11.21 5.49 -0.41
CA ALA A 102 10.84 5.19 -1.80
C ALA A 102 9.62 6.03 -2.24
N GLY A 103 8.61 6.14 -1.39
CA GLY A 103 7.42 6.96 -1.65
C GLY A 103 7.74 8.45 -1.77
N ILE A 104 8.60 8.99 -0.90
CA ILE A 104 9.06 10.38 -0.96
C ILE A 104 9.82 10.62 -2.28
N GLN A 105 10.78 9.76 -2.61
CA GLN A 105 11.58 9.88 -3.84
C GLN A 105 10.72 9.80 -5.10
N PHE A 106 9.67 8.96 -5.10
CA PHE A 106 8.71 8.95 -6.19
C PHE A 106 7.93 10.26 -6.28
N ALA A 107 7.41 10.76 -5.16
CA ALA A 107 6.61 11.98 -5.14
C ALA A 107 7.43 13.22 -5.54
N THR A 108 8.73 13.25 -5.23
CA THR A 108 9.65 14.34 -5.63
C THR A 108 10.22 14.19 -7.05
N GLY A 109 10.01 13.04 -7.67
CA GLY A 109 10.48 12.76 -9.03
C GLY A 109 11.88 12.17 -9.12
N ASP A 110 12.48 11.75 -8.01
CA ASP A 110 13.80 11.10 -7.99
C ASP A 110 13.74 9.66 -8.48
N ILE A 111 12.58 9.01 -8.33
CA ILE A 111 12.31 7.64 -8.82
C ILE A 111 11.11 7.68 -9.77
N GLU A 112 11.29 7.15 -10.97
CA GLU A 112 10.18 6.87 -11.88
C GLU A 112 9.54 5.51 -11.53
N ALA A 113 8.21 5.49 -11.50
CA ALA A 113 7.45 4.27 -11.24
C ALA A 113 6.14 4.24 -12.05
N ASP A 114 5.69 3.05 -12.41
CA ASP A 114 4.43 2.87 -13.11
C ASP A 114 3.24 3.19 -12.20
N THR A 115 2.37 4.07 -12.65
CA THR A 115 1.12 4.45 -11.99
C THR A 115 -0.12 3.92 -12.70
N SER A 116 0.04 3.03 -13.67
CA SER A 116 -1.08 2.37 -14.34
C SER A 116 -1.96 1.69 -13.30
N PRO A 117 -3.27 1.90 -13.31
CA PRO A 117 -4.18 1.35 -12.29
C PRO A 117 -4.10 -0.16 -12.17
N SER A 118 -4.25 -0.69 -10.94
CA SER A 118 -4.16 -2.14 -10.68
C SER A 118 -5.15 -2.95 -11.52
N ALA A 119 -6.37 -2.47 -11.74
CA ALA A 119 -7.36 -3.15 -12.58
C ALA A 119 -6.91 -3.33 -14.05
N SER A 120 -5.94 -2.56 -14.54
CA SER A 120 -5.40 -2.71 -15.89
C SER A 120 -4.40 -3.86 -16.02
N LEU A 121 -3.93 -4.42 -14.91
CA LEU A 121 -2.94 -5.52 -14.86
C LEU A 121 -3.58 -6.91 -14.82
N GLU A 122 -4.84 -6.98 -14.43
CA GLU A 122 -5.61 -8.23 -14.26
C GLU A 122 -6.14 -8.76 -15.61
N LYS A 123 -5.31 -8.74 -16.66
CA LYS A 123 -5.69 -9.26 -17.98
C LYS A 123 -4.90 -10.50 -18.36
#